data_cdf873ada0eb6569caa109474a92d47a
#
_entry.id   cdf873ada0eb6569caa109474a92d47a
#
_cell.length_a   1.000
_cell.length_b   1.000
_cell.length_c   1.000
_cell.angle_alpha   90.00
_cell.angle_beta   90.00
_cell.angle_gamma   90.00
#
_symmetry.space_group_name_H-M   'P 1'
#
loop_
_entity.id
_entity.type
_entity.pdbx_description
1 polymer ?
#
loop_
_entity_poly.entity_id
_entity_poly.type
_entity_poly.pdbx_seq_one_letter_code
_entity_poly.pdbx_strand_id
1 'polypeptide(L)'
;MIKALFVLLSIAGFVPGALAQQTQEEKMDALCQAGNSTACFRVGERFRTVERDNKKALTYYIKACDSGYMTGCTNGGILLAMKGTPYSKDFKQARKMFDKACEADEDQSCFNLGTLNYKEGRQSKAIKYYKRACEMGNQAGCAKEKRLKR
;
A
#
# COMPACT_ATOMS: atom_id res chain seq x y z
N MET A 1 62.50 11.65 25.40
CA MET A 1 61.79 10.66 24.66
C MET A 1 60.33 11.09 24.60
N ILE A 2 59.92 11.71 23.49
CA ILE A 2 58.57 12.26 23.29
C ILE A 2 57.84 11.23 22.39
N LYS A 3 56.84 10.51 22.95
CA LYS A 3 56.00 9.62 22.18
C LYS A 3 54.94 10.46 21.42
N ALA A 4 55.09 10.54 20.12
CA ALA A 4 54.06 11.13 19.25
C ALA A 4 52.87 10.20 19.17
N LEU A 5 51.72 10.67 19.68
CA LEU A 5 50.45 10.00 19.57
C LEU A 5 49.84 10.33 18.19
N PHE A 6 49.89 9.37 17.24
CA PHE A 6 49.18 9.51 15.97
C PHE A 6 47.69 9.29 16.22
N VAL A 7 46.92 10.35 16.26
CA VAL A 7 45.47 10.30 16.20
C VAL A 7 45.08 10.09 14.75
N LEU A 8 44.70 8.85 14.43
CA LEU A 8 44.07 8.53 13.14
C LEU A 8 42.66 9.14 13.13
N LEU A 9 42.54 10.34 12.54
CA LEU A 9 41.22 10.85 12.15
C LEU A 9 40.71 9.96 11.02
N SER A 10 39.80 9.04 11.35
CA SER A 10 38.98 8.37 10.35
C SER A 10 38.08 9.44 9.74
N ILE A 11 38.43 9.90 8.55
CA ILE A 11 37.55 10.72 7.72
C ILE A 11 36.50 9.78 7.19
N ALA A 12 35.39 9.62 7.93
CA ALA A 12 34.19 8.99 7.41
C ALA A 12 33.77 9.79 6.18
N GLY A 13 33.89 9.16 5.02
CA GLY A 13 33.58 9.78 3.73
C GLY A 13 32.20 10.39 3.75
N PHE A 14 32.12 11.69 3.73
CA PHE A 14 30.90 12.44 3.59
C PHE A 14 30.37 12.22 2.17
N VAL A 15 29.36 11.37 2.02
CA VAL A 15 28.67 11.14 0.75
C VAL A 15 27.53 12.15 0.66
N PRO A 16 27.67 13.25 -0.10
CA PRO A 16 26.66 14.32 -0.14
C PRO A 16 25.30 13.84 -0.67
N GLY A 17 25.25 12.75 -1.43
CA GLY A 17 24.02 12.15 -1.92
C GLY A 17 23.15 11.51 -0.82
N ALA A 18 23.76 10.93 0.21
CA ALA A 18 23.03 10.29 1.32
C ALA A 18 22.28 11.29 2.19
N LEU A 19 22.88 12.47 2.45
CA LEU A 19 22.23 13.55 3.21
C LEU A 19 21.09 14.21 2.43
N ALA A 20 21.25 14.40 1.11
CA ALA A 20 20.19 14.93 0.26
C ALA A 20 18.99 13.95 0.19
N GLN A 21 19.25 12.66 0.22
CA GLN A 21 18.22 11.63 0.21
C GLN A 21 17.48 11.55 1.55
N GLN A 22 18.18 11.66 2.68
CA GLN A 22 17.58 11.71 4.01
C GLN A 22 16.65 12.93 4.15
N THR A 23 17.07 14.10 3.72
CA THR A 23 16.22 15.31 3.75
C THR A 23 14.97 15.18 2.90
N GLN A 24 15.03 14.47 1.76
CA GLN A 24 13.85 14.24 0.92
C GLN A 24 12.85 13.29 1.58
N GLU A 25 13.33 12.26 2.27
CA GLU A 25 12.49 11.31 3.00
C GLU A 25 11.81 11.96 4.20
N GLU A 26 12.57 12.70 5.02
CA GLU A 26 12.05 13.47 6.14
C GLU A 26 10.99 14.49 5.69
N LYS A 27 11.22 15.15 4.56
CA LYS A 27 10.26 16.07 3.97
C LYS A 27 8.96 15.36 3.55
N MET A 28 9.07 14.17 2.95
CA MET A 28 7.88 13.38 2.57
C MET A 28 7.09 12.93 3.79
N ASP A 29 7.78 12.49 4.85
CA ASP A 29 7.13 12.10 6.10
C ASP A 29 6.42 13.31 6.76
N ALA A 30 7.07 14.45 6.83
CA ALA A 30 6.49 15.69 7.34
C ALA A 30 5.23 16.11 6.56
N LEU A 31 5.26 16.01 5.23
CA LEU A 31 4.08 16.26 4.38
C LEU A 31 2.95 15.27 4.66
N CYS A 32 3.26 14.00 4.88
CA CYS A 32 2.25 13.01 5.28
C CYS A 32 1.65 13.33 6.64
N GLN A 33 2.46 13.72 7.62
CA GLN A 33 1.97 14.14 8.95
C GLN A 33 1.08 15.39 8.86
N ALA A 34 1.33 16.25 7.89
CA ALA A 34 0.49 17.41 7.57
C ALA A 34 -0.80 17.06 6.77
N GLY A 35 -1.08 15.78 6.54
CA GLY A 35 -2.30 15.32 5.86
C GLY A 35 -2.20 15.22 4.34
N ASN A 36 -1.02 15.37 3.74
CA ASN A 36 -0.84 15.18 2.31
C ASN A 36 -0.96 13.69 1.95
N SER A 37 -2.08 13.31 1.36
CA SER A 37 -2.42 11.92 1.04
C SER A 37 -1.44 11.25 0.08
N THR A 38 -0.94 11.99 -0.93
CA THR A 38 0.05 11.50 -1.89
C THR A 38 1.39 11.24 -1.22
N ALA A 39 1.81 12.12 -0.29
CA ALA A 39 3.03 11.92 0.48
C ALA A 39 2.93 10.67 1.36
N CYS A 40 1.78 10.48 2.05
CA CYS A 40 1.52 9.26 2.82
C CYS A 40 1.64 8.00 1.96
N PHE A 41 1.03 8.00 0.78
CA PHE A 41 1.12 6.87 -0.14
C PHE A 41 2.58 6.57 -0.54
N ARG A 42 3.36 7.59 -0.91
CA ARG A 42 4.76 7.43 -1.30
C ARG A 42 5.63 6.88 -0.18
N VAL A 43 5.42 7.37 1.04
CA VAL A 43 6.13 6.83 2.24
C VAL A 43 5.75 5.36 2.45
N GLY A 44 4.46 5.01 2.31
CA GLY A 44 4.00 3.63 2.36
C GLY A 44 4.64 2.73 1.31
N GLU A 45 4.75 3.20 0.06
CA GLU A 45 5.44 2.48 -1.02
C GLU A 45 6.92 2.25 -0.71
N ARG A 46 7.62 3.23 -0.16
CA ARG A 46 9.01 3.07 0.26
C ARG A 46 9.15 1.97 1.31
N PHE A 47 8.34 2.00 2.37
CA PHE A 47 8.36 0.95 3.39
C PHE A 47 8.06 -0.43 2.80
N ARG A 48 7.15 -0.53 1.86
CA ARG A 48 6.79 -1.80 1.21
C ARG A 48 7.90 -2.33 0.30
N THR A 49 8.50 -1.48 -0.52
CA THR A 49 9.39 -1.90 -1.62
C THR A 49 10.86 -1.91 -1.24
N VAL A 50 11.31 -0.92 -0.49
CA VAL A 50 12.72 -0.73 -0.14
C VAL A 50 13.03 -1.36 1.22
N GLU A 51 12.30 -0.97 2.25
CA GLU A 51 12.54 -1.45 3.61
C GLU A 51 11.89 -2.80 3.91
N ARG A 52 10.95 -3.23 3.07
CA ARG A 52 10.16 -4.47 3.21
C ARG A 52 9.43 -4.56 4.56
N ASP A 53 9.11 -3.43 5.13
CA ASP A 53 8.33 -3.30 6.37
C ASP A 53 6.84 -3.12 6.04
N ASN A 54 6.14 -4.24 5.85
CA ASN A 54 4.72 -4.22 5.55
C ASN A 54 3.86 -3.61 6.66
N LYS A 55 4.36 -3.59 7.90
CA LYS A 55 3.66 -2.99 9.04
C LYS A 55 3.63 -1.47 8.91
N LYS A 56 4.77 -0.88 8.70
CA LYS A 56 4.87 0.56 8.47
C LYS A 56 4.16 0.93 7.17
N ALA A 57 4.35 0.16 6.09
CA ALA A 57 3.64 0.38 4.84
C ALA A 57 2.12 0.45 5.03
N LEU A 58 1.54 -0.52 5.77
CA LEU A 58 0.11 -0.53 6.07
C LEU A 58 -0.33 0.72 6.82
N THR A 59 0.44 1.16 7.83
CA THR A 59 0.14 2.38 8.59
C THR A 59 0.03 3.60 7.67
N TYR A 60 0.98 3.76 6.74
CA TYR A 60 0.98 4.88 5.81
C TYR A 60 -0.08 4.76 4.72
N TYR A 61 -0.41 3.55 4.26
CA TYR A 61 -1.53 3.35 3.34
C TYR A 61 -2.88 3.67 3.98
N ILE A 62 -3.06 3.35 5.26
CA ILE A 62 -4.26 3.75 6.01
C ILE A 62 -4.35 5.29 6.07
N LYS A 63 -3.26 5.98 6.43
CA LYS A 63 -3.23 7.45 6.42
C LYS A 63 -3.56 8.04 5.05
N ALA A 64 -2.98 7.49 3.98
CA ALA A 64 -3.27 7.90 2.61
C ALA A 64 -4.74 7.69 2.24
N CYS A 65 -5.30 6.52 2.58
CA CYS A 65 -6.70 6.16 2.38
C CYS A 65 -7.64 7.11 3.13
N ASP A 66 -7.36 7.40 4.39
CA ASP A 66 -8.19 8.27 5.22
C ASP A 66 -8.16 9.72 4.70
N SER A 67 -7.04 10.16 4.17
CA SER A 67 -6.85 11.46 3.52
C SER A 67 -7.32 11.49 2.06
N GLY A 68 -8.02 10.47 1.57
CA GLY A 68 -8.67 10.49 0.25
C GLY A 68 -7.84 9.93 -0.92
N TYR A 69 -6.66 9.35 -0.69
CA TYR A 69 -5.89 8.69 -1.75
C TYR A 69 -6.33 7.23 -1.89
N MET A 70 -7.23 6.96 -2.83
CA MET A 70 -7.92 5.67 -2.94
C MET A 70 -6.99 4.49 -3.24
N THR A 71 -5.90 4.70 -3.98
CA THR A 71 -4.87 3.66 -4.19
C THR A 71 -4.21 3.22 -2.87
N GLY A 72 -4.15 4.12 -1.87
CA GLY A 72 -3.75 3.76 -0.49
C GLY A 72 -4.73 2.78 0.16
N CYS A 73 -6.05 2.98 -0.06
CA CYS A 73 -7.06 2.03 0.38
C CYS A 73 -6.88 0.66 -0.29
N THR A 74 -6.63 0.65 -1.60
CA THR A 74 -6.39 -0.57 -2.38
C THR A 74 -5.18 -1.33 -1.86
N ASN A 75 -4.02 -0.65 -1.74
CA ASN A 75 -2.77 -1.28 -1.31
C ASN A 75 -2.81 -1.74 0.16
N GLY A 76 -3.40 -0.94 1.05
CA GLY A 76 -3.62 -1.33 2.44
C GLY A 76 -4.54 -2.55 2.57
N GLY A 77 -5.63 -2.58 1.81
CA GLY A 77 -6.54 -3.72 1.74
C GLY A 77 -5.86 -4.99 1.22
N ILE A 78 -4.98 -4.87 0.22
CA ILE A 78 -4.18 -5.99 -0.29
C ILE A 78 -3.26 -6.55 0.81
N LEU A 79 -2.52 -5.70 1.53
CA LEU A 79 -1.64 -6.13 2.62
C LEU A 79 -2.41 -6.88 3.72
N LEU A 80 -3.61 -6.41 4.08
CA LEU A 80 -4.49 -7.07 5.06
C LEU A 80 -5.03 -8.41 4.57
N ALA A 81 -5.25 -8.56 3.26
CA ALA A 81 -5.79 -9.78 2.65
C ALA A 81 -4.73 -10.83 2.26
N MET A 82 -3.45 -10.45 2.21
CA MET A 82 -2.35 -11.35 1.82
C MET A 82 -2.05 -12.38 2.90
N LYS A 83 -1.82 -13.65 2.45
CA LYS A 83 -1.30 -14.71 3.33
C LYS A 83 0.16 -14.42 3.70
N GLY A 84 0.54 -14.75 4.94
CA GLY A 84 1.93 -14.68 5.39
C GLY A 84 2.36 -13.31 5.93
N THR A 85 1.48 -12.32 5.98
CA THR A 85 1.73 -11.09 6.73
C THR A 85 1.23 -11.25 8.17
N PRO A 86 1.79 -10.51 9.15
CA PRO A 86 1.29 -10.51 10.54
C PRO A 86 -0.20 -10.13 10.66
N TYR A 87 -0.74 -9.48 9.63
CA TYR A 87 -2.13 -9.03 9.51
C TYR A 87 -2.96 -9.93 8.60
N SER A 88 -2.38 -11.07 8.16
CA SER A 88 -3.08 -11.99 7.27
C SER A 88 -4.40 -12.40 7.88
N LYS A 89 -5.49 -12.07 7.16
CA LYS A 89 -6.89 -12.41 7.45
C LYS A 89 -7.70 -11.35 8.20
N ASP A 90 -7.25 -10.11 8.33
CA ASP A 90 -8.20 -9.05 8.70
C ASP A 90 -9.07 -8.67 7.47
N PHE A 91 -9.82 -9.67 7.00
CA PHE A 91 -10.72 -9.51 5.87
C PHE A 91 -11.81 -8.46 6.11
N LYS A 92 -12.15 -8.20 7.36
CA LYS A 92 -13.13 -7.16 7.71
C LYS A 92 -12.57 -5.77 7.42
N GLN A 93 -11.35 -5.49 7.86
CA GLN A 93 -10.70 -4.21 7.58
C GLN A 93 -10.33 -4.09 6.09
N ALA A 94 -9.80 -5.14 5.47
CA ALA A 94 -9.50 -5.17 4.04
C ALA A 94 -10.76 -4.84 3.20
N ARG A 95 -11.90 -5.45 3.53
CA ARG A 95 -13.18 -5.19 2.88
C ARG A 95 -13.56 -3.71 2.99
N LYS A 96 -13.52 -3.13 4.19
CA LYS A 96 -13.85 -1.72 4.40
C LYS A 96 -12.99 -0.78 3.54
N MET A 97 -11.69 -1.09 3.41
CA MET A 97 -10.78 -0.30 2.57
C MET A 97 -11.09 -0.48 1.08
N PHE A 98 -11.35 -1.71 0.63
CA PHE A 98 -11.75 -1.96 -0.75
C PHE A 98 -13.13 -1.37 -1.09
N ASP A 99 -14.10 -1.42 -0.17
CA ASP A 99 -15.42 -0.80 -0.38
C ASP A 99 -15.27 0.70 -0.63
N LYS A 100 -14.53 1.40 0.24
CA LYS A 100 -14.26 2.83 0.07
C LYS A 100 -13.62 3.17 -1.27
N ALA A 101 -12.60 2.39 -1.70
CA ALA A 101 -11.93 2.64 -2.96
C ALA A 101 -12.79 2.23 -4.18
N CYS A 102 -13.54 1.13 -4.11
CA CYS A 102 -14.46 0.71 -5.16
C CYS A 102 -15.60 1.71 -5.35
N GLU A 103 -16.11 2.33 -4.28
CA GLU A 103 -17.11 3.40 -4.35
C GLU A 103 -16.57 4.65 -5.07
N ALA A 104 -15.27 4.88 -4.98
CA ALA A 104 -14.55 5.95 -5.69
C ALA A 104 -13.97 5.49 -7.05
N ASP A 105 -14.56 4.46 -7.66
CA ASP A 105 -14.25 3.95 -8.99
C ASP A 105 -12.80 3.42 -9.18
N GLU A 106 -12.18 2.93 -8.10
CA GLU A 106 -10.94 2.15 -8.19
C GLU A 106 -11.27 0.70 -8.61
N ASP A 107 -11.07 0.40 -9.87
CA ASP A 107 -11.41 -0.87 -10.52
C ASP A 107 -10.77 -2.09 -9.84
N GLN A 108 -9.51 -1.96 -9.43
CA GLN A 108 -8.77 -3.01 -8.72
C GLN A 108 -9.40 -3.33 -7.36
N SER A 109 -9.95 -2.34 -6.66
CA SER A 109 -10.63 -2.56 -5.39
C SER A 109 -11.97 -3.28 -5.57
N CYS A 110 -12.73 -2.94 -6.60
CA CYS A 110 -13.93 -3.69 -6.96
C CYS A 110 -13.59 -5.16 -7.31
N PHE A 111 -12.52 -5.39 -8.07
CA PHE A 111 -12.04 -6.75 -8.35
C PHE A 111 -11.68 -7.51 -7.06
N ASN A 112 -10.97 -6.86 -6.13
CA ASN A 112 -10.58 -7.46 -4.84
C ASN A 112 -11.81 -7.79 -3.98
N LEU A 113 -12.84 -6.95 -3.97
CA LEU A 113 -14.12 -7.26 -3.32
C LEU A 113 -14.82 -8.48 -3.94
N GLY A 114 -14.79 -8.59 -5.25
CA GLY A 114 -15.26 -9.77 -5.96
C GLY A 114 -14.53 -11.02 -5.48
N THR A 115 -13.21 -10.94 -5.36
CA THR A 115 -12.36 -12.05 -4.90
C THR A 115 -12.64 -12.43 -3.44
N LEU A 116 -12.82 -11.45 -2.54
CA LEU A 116 -13.20 -11.74 -1.15
C LEU A 116 -14.56 -12.41 -1.06
N ASN A 117 -15.57 -11.91 -1.78
CA ASN A 117 -16.91 -12.50 -1.80
C ASN A 117 -16.89 -13.93 -2.36
N TYR A 118 -16.10 -14.16 -3.41
CA TYR A 118 -15.96 -15.50 -3.99
C TYR A 118 -15.35 -16.49 -3.00
N LYS A 119 -14.28 -16.11 -2.29
CA LYS A 119 -13.63 -16.94 -1.26
C LYS A 119 -14.56 -17.27 -0.09
N GLU A 120 -15.52 -16.41 0.19
CA GLU A 120 -16.55 -16.62 1.23
C GLU A 120 -17.80 -17.37 0.73
N GLY A 121 -17.77 -17.89 -0.49
CA GLY A 121 -18.90 -18.61 -1.10
C GLY A 121 -20.05 -17.71 -1.56
N ARG A 122 -19.91 -16.40 -1.48
CA ARG A 122 -20.96 -15.43 -1.87
C ARG A 122 -20.90 -15.13 -3.37
N GLN A 123 -21.14 -16.14 -4.19
CA GLN A 123 -20.93 -16.09 -5.64
C GLN A 123 -21.70 -14.96 -6.33
N SER A 124 -22.97 -14.75 -6.01
CA SER A 124 -23.78 -13.68 -6.61
C SER A 124 -23.19 -12.29 -6.35
N LYS A 125 -22.70 -12.03 -5.12
CA LYS A 125 -22.01 -10.78 -4.80
C LYS A 125 -20.67 -10.67 -5.51
N ALA A 126 -19.92 -11.75 -5.63
CA ALA A 126 -18.67 -11.79 -6.37
C ALA A 126 -18.88 -11.39 -7.83
N ILE A 127 -19.88 -11.95 -8.51
CA ILE A 127 -20.24 -11.62 -9.90
C ILE A 127 -20.55 -10.12 -10.03
N LYS A 128 -21.33 -9.55 -9.09
CA LYS A 128 -21.68 -8.12 -9.10
C LYS A 128 -20.43 -7.22 -9.05
N TYR A 129 -19.49 -7.53 -8.18
CA TYR A 129 -18.26 -6.73 -8.05
C TYR A 129 -17.31 -6.94 -9.23
N TYR A 130 -17.18 -8.17 -9.75
CA TYR A 130 -16.38 -8.42 -10.95
C TYR A 130 -16.96 -7.71 -12.17
N LYS A 131 -18.28 -7.68 -12.30
CA LYS A 131 -18.96 -6.92 -13.37
C LYS A 131 -18.62 -5.42 -13.26
N ARG A 132 -18.75 -4.83 -12.07
CA ARG A 132 -18.39 -3.42 -11.86
C ARG A 132 -16.93 -3.14 -12.20
N ALA A 133 -15.99 -4.00 -11.77
CA ALA A 133 -14.58 -3.87 -12.15
C ALA A 133 -14.39 -3.97 -13.66
N CYS A 134 -15.09 -4.88 -14.34
CA CYS A 134 -15.07 -5.03 -15.80
C CYS A 134 -15.57 -3.76 -16.52
N GLU A 135 -16.67 -3.18 -16.07
CA GLU A 135 -17.23 -1.94 -16.61
C GLU A 135 -16.26 -0.75 -16.50
N MET A 136 -15.37 -0.79 -15.51
CA MET A 136 -14.28 0.19 -15.32
C MET A 136 -12.98 -0.17 -16.06
N GLY A 137 -12.98 -1.24 -16.87
CA GLY A 137 -11.84 -1.64 -17.70
C GLY A 137 -10.93 -2.72 -17.08
N ASN A 138 -11.26 -3.27 -15.91
CA ASN A 138 -10.48 -4.35 -15.31
C ASN A 138 -10.67 -5.66 -16.07
N GLN A 139 -9.67 -6.04 -16.89
CA GLN A 139 -9.71 -7.25 -17.72
C GLN A 139 -9.88 -8.54 -16.89
N ALA A 140 -9.25 -8.59 -15.71
CA ALA A 140 -9.37 -9.74 -14.81
C ALA A 140 -10.79 -9.85 -14.24
N GLY A 141 -11.45 -8.72 -13.98
CA GLY A 141 -12.86 -8.65 -13.59
C GLY A 141 -13.77 -9.22 -14.66
N CYS A 142 -13.59 -8.83 -15.93
CA CYS A 142 -14.34 -9.35 -17.06
C CYS A 142 -14.20 -10.88 -17.20
N ALA A 143 -12.96 -11.38 -17.11
CA ALA A 143 -12.70 -12.81 -17.20
C ALA A 143 -13.35 -13.59 -16.04
N LYS A 144 -13.31 -13.08 -14.82
CA LYS A 144 -13.91 -13.70 -13.64
C LYS A 144 -15.44 -13.69 -13.72
N GLU A 145 -16.05 -12.58 -14.11
CA GLU A 145 -17.49 -12.46 -14.31
C GLU A 145 -17.99 -13.50 -15.31
N LYS A 146 -17.38 -13.56 -16.51
CA LYS A 146 -17.74 -14.51 -17.57
C LYS A 146 -17.63 -15.98 -17.10
N ARG A 147 -16.58 -16.29 -16.32
CA ARG A 147 -16.36 -17.66 -15.82
C ARG A 147 -17.42 -18.08 -14.80
N LEU A 148 -17.87 -17.17 -13.94
CA LEU A 148 -18.82 -17.49 -12.87
C LEU A 148 -20.28 -17.49 -13.31
N LYS A 149 -20.59 -16.98 -14.49
CA LYS A 149 -21.94 -17.02 -15.11
C LYS A 149 -22.20 -18.26 -15.95
N ARG A 150 -21.19 -19.10 -16.18
CA ARG A 150 -21.29 -20.39 -16.86
C ARG A 150 -21.69 -21.50 -15.92
#